data_eeb9e4b66ffc09528466d5feb6f2e996
#
_entry.id   eeb9e4b66ffc09528466d5feb6f2e996
#
_cell.length_a   1.000
_cell.length_b   1.000
_cell.length_c   1.000
_cell.angle_alpha   90.00
_cell.angle_beta   90.00
_cell.angle_gamma   90.00
#
_symmetry.space_group_name_H-M   'P 1'
#
loop_
_entity.id
_entity.type
_entity.pdbx_description
1 polymer ?
#
loop_
_entity_poly.entity_id
_entity_poly.type
_entity_poly.pdbx_seq_one_letter_code
_entity_poly.pdbx_strand_id
1 'polypeptide(L)'
;MIPVRNEERDLDRSVRRLLGYLKASFPFASRVIIADNGSTDRTWAVAGALEQEFTEVRAVRLEEPGRGRALRTLWSASDAVVLAYMDVDLSTDLNALLPLVAPLLSGHSDVAIGTRLARGARVVRGPRREVISRCYNVLLHATLGARFSDAQCGFKAIRADKARLLLPLTRDTGWFFDTELLILSERAGLRIHEVPVDWVDDSDSRVDIVATALADLRGIARMGWELSRGTIQVPRLRDASPADAPAPAGDLPRQLIRFIVVGVASTLAYLLLYVALRSLMAAQLANAVSLLVTAIGNTAVNRRFTFGIRGRTDSARHQARGLIAFGTGLLLTSAALAALHMISARPSRAAEVTVLVTANLVATGVRFALYRRWVFRHKAPPAAGQPAPVPTNPVPTNPVLANPVPADLKPVPSTLLQREGIAR
;
A
#
# COMPACT_ATOMS: atom_id res chain seq x y z
N MET A 1 -4.99 19.77 -8.70
CA MET A 1 -6.43 19.47 -8.69
C MET A 1 -6.92 19.39 -7.25
N ILE A 2 -8.10 19.96 -6.96
CA ILE A 2 -8.73 19.95 -5.65
C ILE A 2 -10.13 19.34 -5.82
N PRO A 3 -10.35 18.07 -5.48
CA PRO A 3 -11.68 17.47 -5.47
C PRO A 3 -12.47 17.98 -4.28
N VAL A 4 -13.69 18.49 -4.52
CA VAL A 4 -14.53 19.11 -3.49
C VAL A 4 -15.95 18.54 -3.52
N ARG A 5 -16.59 18.49 -2.35
CA ARG A 5 -18.00 18.16 -2.20
C ARG A 5 -18.55 18.78 -0.92
N ASN A 6 -19.45 19.76 -1.07
CA ASN A 6 -20.05 20.50 0.04
C ASN A 6 -19.03 21.24 0.91
N GLU A 7 -18.15 21.99 0.26
CA GLU A 7 -17.02 22.72 0.87
C GLU A 7 -17.14 24.24 0.71
N GLU A 8 -18.38 24.76 0.72
CA GLU A 8 -18.65 26.19 0.50
C GLU A 8 -17.93 27.14 1.45
N ARG A 9 -17.57 26.65 2.66
CA ARG A 9 -16.91 27.44 3.70
C ARG A 9 -15.41 27.56 3.52
N ASP A 10 -14.77 26.50 3.05
CA ASP A 10 -13.31 26.39 3.03
C ASP A 10 -12.71 26.62 1.65
N LEU A 11 -13.48 26.40 0.58
CA LEU A 11 -12.99 26.42 -0.79
C LEU A 11 -12.32 27.76 -1.18
N ASP A 12 -12.98 28.90 -0.93
CA ASP A 12 -12.45 30.21 -1.33
C ASP A 12 -11.11 30.51 -0.64
N ARG A 13 -11.07 30.35 0.68
CA ARG A 13 -9.87 30.58 1.49
C ARG A 13 -8.71 29.68 1.06
N SER A 14 -9.01 28.41 0.85
CA SER A 14 -8.00 27.40 0.50
C SER A 14 -7.41 27.64 -0.88
N VAL A 15 -8.24 27.95 -1.88
CA VAL A 15 -7.76 28.24 -3.24
C VAL A 15 -6.92 29.51 -3.26
N ARG A 16 -7.35 30.59 -2.58
CA ARG A 16 -6.55 31.83 -2.47
C ARG A 16 -5.20 31.60 -1.80
N ARG A 17 -5.18 30.80 -0.72
CA ARG A 17 -3.92 30.43 -0.03
C ARG A 17 -3.01 29.64 -0.95
N LEU A 18 -3.55 28.66 -1.68
CA LEU A 18 -2.77 27.88 -2.66
C LEU A 18 -2.22 28.78 -3.78
N LEU A 19 -3.03 29.66 -4.38
CA LEU A 19 -2.58 30.57 -5.42
C LEU A 19 -1.50 31.53 -4.92
N GLY A 20 -1.63 32.05 -3.69
CA GLY A 20 -0.60 32.85 -3.04
C GLY A 20 0.74 32.09 -2.92
N TYR A 21 0.69 30.84 -2.48
CA TYR A 21 1.87 30.00 -2.42
C TYR A 21 2.47 29.71 -3.81
N LEU A 22 1.64 29.37 -4.80
CA LEU A 22 2.10 29.09 -6.16
C LEU A 22 2.81 30.29 -6.78
N LYS A 23 2.29 31.50 -6.57
CA LYS A 23 2.93 32.73 -7.05
C LYS A 23 4.24 33.06 -6.33
N ALA A 24 4.30 32.83 -5.03
CA ALA A 24 5.43 33.27 -4.21
C ALA A 24 6.59 32.25 -4.19
N SER A 25 6.30 30.95 -4.24
CA SER A 25 7.26 29.92 -3.87
C SER A 25 7.32 28.72 -4.84
N PHE A 26 6.48 28.67 -5.86
CA PHE A 26 6.46 27.55 -6.80
C PHE A 26 6.99 27.95 -8.18
N PRO A 27 8.17 27.45 -8.61
CA PRO A 27 8.86 27.97 -9.79
C PRO A 27 8.32 27.44 -11.14
N PHE A 28 7.29 26.61 -11.12
CA PHE A 28 6.75 25.99 -12.34
C PHE A 28 5.38 26.55 -12.70
N ALA A 29 5.09 26.64 -14.00
CA ALA A 29 3.76 26.97 -14.48
C ALA A 29 2.75 25.96 -13.97
N SER A 30 1.65 26.44 -13.40
CA SER A 30 0.64 25.60 -12.75
C SER A 30 -0.77 26.10 -13.05
N ARG A 31 -1.72 25.15 -13.07
CA ARG A 31 -3.16 25.38 -13.20
C ARG A 31 -3.86 24.69 -12.03
N VAL A 32 -4.78 25.37 -11.39
CA VAL A 32 -5.61 24.83 -10.32
C VAL A 32 -6.95 24.40 -10.90
N ILE A 33 -7.29 23.11 -10.79
CA ILE A 33 -8.58 22.59 -11.22
C ILE A 33 -9.39 22.26 -9.97
N ILE A 34 -10.52 22.96 -9.80
CA ILE A 34 -11.52 22.66 -8.76
C ILE A 34 -12.50 21.65 -9.37
N ALA A 35 -12.54 20.45 -8.79
CA ALA A 35 -13.41 19.38 -9.25
C ALA A 35 -14.59 19.22 -8.30
N ASP A 36 -15.73 19.82 -8.65
CA ASP A 36 -16.96 19.68 -7.87
C ASP A 36 -17.60 18.31 -8.10
N ASN A 37 -17.68 17.49 -7.07
CA ASN A 37 -18.22 16.13 -7.07
C ASN A 37 -19.73 16.12 -6.76
N GLY A 38 -20.52 16.90 -7.47
CA GLY A 38 -21.98 16.96 -7.29
C GLY A 38 -22.35 17.56 -5.94
N SER A 39 -21.79 18.71 -5.59
CA SER A 39 -22.19 19.47 -4.39
C SER A 39 -23.62 19.95 -4.46
N THR A 40 -24.26 19.95 -3.30
CA THR A 40 -25.66 20.38 -3.10
C THR A 40 -25.77 21.73 -2.40
N ASP A 41 -24.67 22.27 -1.90
CA ASP A 41 -24.53 23.58 -1.29
C ASP A 41 -24.00 24.62 -2.31
N ARG A 42 -23.47 25.75 -1.83
CA ARG A 42 -22.95 26.83 -2.68
C ARG A 42 -21.52 26.58 -3.20
N THR A 43 -20.93 25.41 -3.01
CA THR A 43 -19.56 25.09 -3.46
C THR A 43 -19.37 25.38 -4.94
N TRP A 44 -20.33 24.98 -5.79
CA TRP A 44 -20.25 25.24 -7.22
C TRP A 44 -20.25 26.73 -7.58
N ALA A 45 -21.07 27.53 -6.89
CA ALA A 45 -21.10 28.98 -7.08
C ALA A 45 -19.78 29.64 -6.68
N VAL A 46 -19.17 29.18 -5.56
CA VAL A 46 -17.85 29.65 -5.11
C VAL A 46 -16.76 29.27 -6.12
N ALA A 47 -16.77 28.03 -6.63
CA ALA A 47 -15.83 27.59 -7.64
C ALA A 47 -15.91 28.42 -8.95
N GLY A 48 -17.11 28.73 -9.41
CA GLY A 48 -17.33 29.58 -10.59
C GLY A 48 -16.86 31.03 -10.38
N ALA A 49 -17.05 31.60 -9.18
CA ALA A 49 -16.54 32.92 -8.87
C ALA A 49 -15.00 32.95 -8.88
N LEU A 50 -14.36 31.94 -8.32
CA LEU A 50 -12.87 31.78 -8.33
C LEU A 50 -12.33 31.60 -9.75
N GLU A 51 -13.01 30.87 -10.63
CA GLU A 51 -12.64 30.75 -12.04
C GLU A 51 -12.74 32.09 -12.81
N GLN A 52 -13.74 32.91 -12.48
CA GLN A 52 -13.88 34.24 -13.09
C GLN A 52 -12.80 35.22 -12.60
N GLU A 53 -12.37 35.09 -11.35
CA GLU A 53 -11.40 35.99 -10.73
C GLU A 53 -9.94 35.65 -11.10
N PHE A 54 -9.62 34.34 -11.23
CA PHE A 54 -8.24 33.87 -11.43
C PHE A 54 -8.10 33.09 -12.74
N THR A 55 -7.23 33.54 -13.63
CA THR A 55 -6.96 32.91 -14.93
C THR A 55 -6.35 31.52 -14.80
N GLU A 56 -5.66 31.27 -13.70
CA GLU A 56 -5.01 29.99 -13.38
C GLU A 56 -6.00 28.93 -12.83
N VAL A 57 -7.24 29.34 -12.49
CA VAL A 57 -8.27 28.47 -11.92
C VAL A 57 -9.23 27.99 -13.01
N ARG A 58 -9.60 26.72 -12.94
CA ARG A 58 -10.68 26.10 -13.70
C ARG A 58 -11.62 25.36 -12.78
N ALA A 59 -12.92 25.57 -12.93
CA ALA A 59 -13.96 24.83 -12.23
C ALA A 59 -14.60 23.80 -13.16
N VAL A 60 -14.69 22.56 -12.70
CA VAL A 60 -15.35 21.47 -13.44
C VAL A 60 -16.35 20.79 -12.53
N ARG A 61 -17.60 20.67 -12.97
CA ARG A 61 -18.66 19.97 -12.26
C ARG A 61 -18.83 18.56 -12.79
N LEU A 62 -18.90 17.61 -11.87
CA LEU A 62 -19.18 16.21 -12.14
C LEU A 62 -20.57 15.88 -11.57
N GLU A 63 -21.42 15.24 -12.37
CA GLU A 63 -22.78 14.92 -11.95
C GLU A 63 -22.83 13.85 -10.87
N GLU A 64 -21.94 12.84 -10.99
CA GLU A 64 -21.88 11.74 -10.06
C GLU A 64 -20.73 11.90 -9.06
N PRO A 65 -21.00 11.74 -7.76
CA PRO A 65 -19.96 11.84 -6.74
C PRO A 65 -18.95 10.71 -6.85
N GLY A 66 -17.72 11.00 -6.51
CA GLY A 66 -16.64 10.02 -6.46
C GLY A 66 -15.28 10.65 -6.65
N ARG A 67 -14.45 10.65 -5.58
CA ARG A 67 -13.09 11.19 -5.63
C ARG A 67 -12.25 10.55 -6.73
N GLY A 68 -12.24 9.21 -6.78
CA GLY A 68 -11.51 8.45 -7.79
C GLY A 68 -12.03 8.74 -9.20
N ARG A 69 -13.36 8.90 -9.36
CA ARG A 69 -13.97 9.29 -10.63
C ARG A 69 -13.48 10.65 -11.09
N ALA A 70 -13.50 11.64 -10.21
CA ALA A 70 -13.04 12.99 -10.50
C ALA A 70 -11.57 12.99 -10.94
N LEU A 71 -10.68 12.34 -10.17
CA LEU A 71 -9.28 12.22 -10.50
C LEU A 71 -9.08 11.54 -11.85
N ARG A 72 -9.70 10.40 -12.08
CA ARG A 72 -9.58 9.65 -13.34
C ARG A 72 -10.04 10.49 -14.53
N THR A 73 -11.21 11.10 -14.46
CA THR A 73 -11.78 11.88 -15.57
C THR A 73 -10.88 13.07 -15.93
N LEU A 74 -10.54 13.89 -14.94
CA LEU A 74 -9.82 15.14 -15.20
C LEU A 74 -8.34 14.91 -15.49
N TRP A 75 -7.71 13.91 -14.87
CA TRP A 75 -6.33 13.56 -15.16
C TRP A 75 -6.16 12.95 -16.55
N SER A 76 -7.12 12.14 -17.00
CA SER A 76 -7.09 11.58 -18.36
C SER A 76 -7.21 12.66 -19.45
N ALA A 77 -7.90 13.75 -19.17
CA ALA A 77 -8.10 14.86 -20.11
C ALA A 77 -7.02 15.97 -19.99
N SER A 78 -6.08 15.84 -19.04
CA SER A 78 -5.08 16.89 -18.78
C SER A 78 -3.92 16.86 -19.76
N ASP A 79 -3.47 18.05 -20.17
CA ASP A 79 -2.27 18.31 -20.97
C ASP A 79 -0.99 18.55 -20.14
N ALA A 80 -1.12 18.62 -18.82
CA ALA A 80 0.01 18.87 -17.91
C ALA A 80 1.04 17.72 -17.93
N VAL A 81 2.29 18.04 -17.63
CA VAL A 81 3.39 17.06 -17.50
C VAL A 81 3.28 16.27 -16.20
N VAL A 82 2.90 16.95 -15.12
CA VAL A 82 2.71 16.37 -13.80
C VAL A 82 1.28 16.70 -13.34
N LEU A 83 0.61 15.67 -12.84
CA LEU A 83 -0.73 15.74 -12.29
C LEU A 83 -0.62 15.60 -10.78
N ALA A 84 -1.11 16.58 -10.05
CA ALA A 84 -1.11 16.57 -8.59
C ALA A 84 -2.53 16.80 -8.05
N TYR A 85 -2.85 16.24 -6.89
CA TYR A 85 -4.03 16.61 -6.15
C TYR A 85 -3.74 16.81 -4.66
N MET A 86 -4.57 17.59 -4.03
CA MET A 86 -4.59 17.83 -2.59
C MET A 86 -6.02 18.00 -2.09
N ASP A 87 -6.23 17.72 -0.81
CA ASP A 87 -7.51 17.96 -0.16
C ASP A 87 -7.74 19.47 0.01
N VAL A 88 -9.01 19.88 0.00
CA VAL A 88 -9.42 21.30 0.02
C VAL A 88 -9.08 21.99 1.34
N ASP A 89 -9.07 21.24 2.45
CA ASP A 89 -8.79 21.73 3.80
C ASP A 89 -7.34 22.19 3.98
N LEU A 90 -6.47 21.89 2.99
CA LEU A 90 -5.02 22.13 3.06
C LEU A 90 -4.40 21.65 4.37
N SER A 91 -4.88 20.49 4.87
CA SER A 91 -4.32 19.82 6.05
C SER A 91 -2.82 19.53 5.91
N THR A 92 -2.33 19.37 4.68
CA THR A 92 -0.90 19.25 4.37
C THR A 92 -0.27 20.62 4.18
N ASP A 93 0.90 20.84 4.75
CA ASP A 93 1.68 22.06 4.52
C ASP A 93 2.06 22.19 3.05
N LEU A 94 1.74 23.34 2.44
CA LEU A 94 2.01 23.64 1.03
C LEU A 94 3.51 23.63 0.68
N ASN A 95 4.41 23.84 1.63
CA ASN A 95 5.86 23.72 1.41
C ASN A 95 6.29 22.31 0.96
N ALA A 96 5.47 21.31 1.20
CA ALA A 96 5.69 19.97 0.70
C ALA A 96 5.40 19.81 -0.82
N LEU A 97 4.73 20.80 -1.47
CA LEU A 97 4.35 20.71 -2.88
C LEU A 97 5.57 20.69 -3.83
N LEU A 98 6.56 21.52 -3.58
CA LEU A 98 7.78 21.53 -4.40
C LEU A 98 8.58 20.22 -4.26
N PRO A 99 8.86 19.70 -3.05
CA PRO A 99 9.44 18.37 -2.86
C PRO A 99 8.64 17.23 -3.49
N LEU A 100 7.30 17.35 -3.54
CA LEU A 100 6.44 16.35 -4.17
C LEU A 100 6.60 16.33 -5.70
N VAL A 101 6.68 17.51 -6.34
CA VAL A 101 6.63 17.65 -7.81
C VAL A 101 8.02 17.57 -8.44
N ALA A 102 9.04 18.14 -7.82
CA ALA A 102 10.40 18.24 -8.40
C ALA A 102 11.00 16.89 -8.83
N PRO A 103 10.88 15.78 -8.05
CA PRO A 103 11.38 14.46 -8.46
C PRO A 103 10.68 13.90 -9.70
N LEU A 104 9.44 14.31 -9.96
CA LEU A 104 8.68 13.88 -11.14
C LEU A 104 9.12 14.65 -12.39
N LEU A 105 9.35 15.95 -12.27
CA LEU A 105 9.83 16.80 -13.35
C LEU A 105 11.27 16.44 -13.77
N SER A 106 12.13 16.13 -12.81
CA SER A 106 13.50 15.69 -13.08
C SER A 106 13.60 14.25 -13.62
N GLY A 107 12.48 13.49 -13.64
CA GLY A 107 12.48 12.07 -14.05
C GLY A 107 13.11 11.14 -13.01
N HIS A 108 13.44 11.63 -11.81
CA HIS A 108 13.93 10.78 -10.72
C HIS A 108 12.87 9.77 -10.28
N SER A 109 11.61 10.18 -10.21
CA SER A 109 10.49 9.34 -9.82
C SER A 109 9.30 9.50 -10.78
N ASP A 110 8.38 8.56 -10.72
CA ASP A 110 7.22 8.50 -11.62
C ASP A 110 5.92 8.89 -10.88
N VAL A 111 5.88 8.62 -9.57
CA VAL A 111 4.79 8.93 -8.65
C VAL A 111 5.39 9.55 -7.39
N ALA A 112 4.68 10.47 -6.76
CA ALA A 112 5.07 11.01 -5.46
C ALA A 112 3.87 11.09 -4.53
N ILE A 113 4.08 10.80 -3.25
CA ILE A 113 3.06 10.84 -2.21
C ILE A 113 3.55 11.58 -0.98
N GLY A 114 2.67 12.35 -0.36
CA GLY A 114 2.88 12.80 1.02
C GLY A 114 2.71 11.61 1.96
N THR A 115 3.51 11.54 2.99
CA THR A 115 3.39 10.51 4.02
C THR A 115 3.39 11.11 5.42
N ARG A 116 2.35 10.77 6.17
CA ARG A 116 2.18 11.13 7.59
C ARG A 116 2.87 10.14 8.52
N LEU A 117 3.31 9.00 7.98
CA LEU A 117 3.86 7.88 8.75
C LEU A 117 5.39 7.80 8.66
N ALA A 118 6.03 8.61 7.82
CA ALA A 118 7.49 8.65 7.70
C ALA A 118 8.16 9.36 8.88
N ARG A 119 9.43 9.04 9.08
CA ARG A 119 10.27 9.79 10.05
C ARG A 119 10.42 11.24 9.57
N GLY A 120 10.15 12.20 10.46
CA GLY A 120 10.22 13.62 10.15
C GLY A 120 8.87 14.27 9.84
N ALA A 121 7.80 13.50 9.64
CA ALA A 121 6.45 14.05 9.56
C ALA A 121 5.98 14.56 10.93
N ARG A 122 5.40 15.77 10.95
CA ARG A 122 4.77 16.35 12.14
C ARG A 122 3.26 16.28 11.99
N VAL A 123 2.64 15.34 12.70
CA VAL A 123 1.22 15.03 12.51
C VAL A 123 0.46 15.34 13.80
N VAL A 124 -0.50 16.26 13.69
CA VAL A 124 -1.46 16.57 14.75
C VAL A 124 -2.79 15.95 14.39
N ARG A 125 -3.11 14.79 14.98
CA ARG A 125 -4.40 14.10 14.79
C ARG A 125 -4.80 13.25 15.98
N GLY A 126 -6.07 12.89 16.03
CA GLY A 126 -6.60 12.06 17.12
C GLY A 126 -6.02 10.62 17.08
N PRO A 127 -5.81 9.99 18.26
CA PRO A 127 -5.17 8.68 18.36
C PRO A 127 -5.95 7.56 17.64
N ARG A 128 -7.27 7.65 17.55
CA ARG A 128 -8.11 6.69 16.82
C ARG A 128 -7.79 6.66 15.33
N ARG A 129 -7.67 7.83 14.70
CA ARG A 129 -7.32 7.96 13.28
C ARG A 129 -5.90 7.50 13.00
N GLU A 130 -4.97 7.75 13.94
CA GLU A 130 -3.60 7.25 13.85
C GLU A 130 -3.56 5.72 13.81
N VAL A 131 -4.24 5.05 14.74
CA VAL A 131 -4.30 3.59 14.80
C VAL A 131 -4.94 3.01 13.54
N ILE A 132 -6.09 3.55 13.10
CA ILE A 132 -6.78 3.09 11.89
C ILE A 132 -5.88 3.20 10.67
N SER A 133 -5.21 4.33 10.47
CA SER A 133 -4.32 4.54 9.33
C SER A 133 -3.12 3.57 9.35
N ARG A 134 -2.51 3.33 10.52
CA ARG A 134 -1.43 2.35 10.64
C ARG A 134 -1.91 0.93 10.37
N CYS A 135 -3.04 0.54 10.94
CA CYS A 135 -3.64 -0.78 10.68
C CYS A 135 -3.97 -0.99 9.20
N TYR A 136 -4.49 0.04 8.54
CA TYR A 136 -4.79 0.00 7.11
C TYR A 136 -3.53 -0.24 6.27
N ASN A 137 -2.46 0.53 6.49
CA ASN A 137 -1.21 0.34 5.75
C ASN A 137 -0.56 -1.02 6.05
N VAL A 138 -0.60 -1.48 7.32
CA VAL A 138 -0.18 -2.84 7.68
C VAL A 138 -0.97 -3.90 6.90
N LEU A 139 -2.28 -3.73 6.77
CA LEU A 139 -3.14 -4.64 5.99
C LEU A 139 -2.75 -4.66 4.51
N LEU A 140 -2.50 -3.51 3.89
CA LEU A 140 -2.05 -3.40 2.50
C LEU A 140 -0.70 -4.09 2.28
N HIS A 141 0.26 -3.87 3.17
CA HIS A 141 1.56 -4.54 3.11
C HIS A 141 1.42 -6.06 3.21
N ALA A 142 0.54 -6.55 4.10
CA ALA A 142 0.33 -7.97 4.33
C ALA A 142 -0.40 -8.67 3.18
N THR A 143 -1.44 -8.02 2.61
CA THR A 143 -2.34 -8.64 1.63
C THR A 143 -1.92 -8.40 0.19
N LEU A 144 -1.64 -7.16 -0.17
CA LEU A 144 -1.31 -6.75 -1.54
C LEU A 144 0.19 -6.62 -1.80
N GLY A 145 1.01 -6.68 -0.74
CA GLY A 145 2.47 -6.56 -0.83
C GLY A 145 2.94 -5.15 -1.12
N ALA A 146 2.13 -4.13 -0.74
CA ALA A 146 2.49 -2.73 -0.84
C ALA A 146 3.82 -2.43 -0.13
N ARG A 147 4.56 -1.45 -0.63
CA ARG A 147 5.83 -0.99 -0.04
C ARG A 147 5.74 0.46 0.43
N PHE A 148 4.88 1.26 -0.17
CA PHE A 148 4.65 2.65 0.23
C PHE A 148 4.12 2.73 1.67
N SER A 149 4.45 3.82 2.37
CA SER A 149 4.16 3.95 3.81
C SER A 149 2.75 4.48 4.10
N ASP A 150 2.17 5.33 3.25
CA ASP A 150 0.86 5.97 3.49
C ASP A 150 -0.01 6.02 2.22
N ALA A 151 -0.97 5.10 2.13
CA ALA A 151 -1.91 5.05 1.00
C ALA A 151 -2.94 6.19 1.01
N GLN A 152 -3.32 6.68 2.19
CA GLN A 152 -4.49 7.55 2.36
C GLN A 152 -4.16 9.04 2.53
N CYS A 153 -2.90 9.45 2.43
CA CYS A 153 -2.57 10.87 2.42
C CYS A 153 -3.16 11.55 1.18
N GLY A 154 -3.99 12.57 1.38
CA GLY A 154 -4.63 13.34 0.31
C GLY A 154 -3.70 14.33 -0.38
N PHE A 155 -2.44 13.95 -0.59
CA PHE A 155 -1.42 14.79 -1.20
C PHE A 155 -0.51 13.92 -2.07
N LYS A 156 -0.81 13.87 -3.37
CA LYS A 156 -0.14 12.97 -4.31
C LYS A 156 0.09 13.63 -5.67
N ALA A 157 1.11 13.16 -6.37
CA ALA A 157 1.39 13.55 -7.74
C ALA A 157 1.85 12.35 -8.58
N ILE A 158 1.60 12.41 -9.88
CA ILE A 158 2.01 11.41 -10.85
C ILE A 158 2.39 12.08 -12.15
N ARG A 159 3.36 11.53 -12.86
CA ARG A 159 3.67 11.96 -14.24
C ARG A 159 2.49 11.62 -15.15
N ALA A 160 2.10 12.54 -16.01
CA ALA A 160 0.94 12.37 -16.88
C ALA A 160 1.09 11.20 -17.87
N ASP A 161 2.30 10.96 -18.40
CA ASP A 161 2.58 9.82 -19.27
C ASP A 161 2.32 8.47 -18.56
N LYS A 162 2.62 8.36 -17.26
CA LYS A 162 2.36 7.18 -16.44
C LYS A 162 0.88 7.07 -16.05
N ALA A 163 0.27 8.21 -15.70
CA ALA A 163 -1.15 8.25 -15.38
C ALA A 163 -2.02 7.74 -16.53
N ARG A 164 -1.76 8.18 -17.79
CA ARG A 164 -2.50 7.72 -18.97
C ARG A 164 -2.47 6.21 -19.17
N LEU A 165 -1.42 5.54 -18.73
CA LEU A 165 -1.28 4.08 -18.83
C LEU A 165 -1.95 3.34 -17.67
N LEU A 166 -2.01 3.95 -16.49
CA LEU A 166 -2.53 3.29 -15.28
C LEU A 166 -4.00 3.60 -15.02
N LEU A 167 -4.48 4.81 -15.31
CA LEU A 167 -5.87 5.22 -15.05
C LEU A 167 -6.92 4.30 -15.70
N PRO A 168 -6.74 3.78 -16.93
CA PRO A 168 -7.67 2.82 -17.51
C PRO A 168 -7.78 1.51 -16.75
N LEU A 169 -6.78 1.17 -15.95
CA LEU A 169 -6.74 -0.05 -15.14
C LEU A 169 -7.40 0.13 -13.77
N THR A 170 -7.62 1.38 -13.33
CA THR A 170 -8.31 1.66 -12.06
C THR A 170 -9.83 1.46 -12.22
N ARG A 171 -10.45 0.85 -11.23
CA ARG A 171 -11.89 0.56 -11.22
C ARG A 171 -12.63 1.29 -10.11
N ASP A 172 -11.94 1.57 -9.01
CA ASP A 172 -12.55 2.26 -7.88
C ASP A 172 -12.87 3.72 -8.23
N THR A 173 -14.05 4.15 -7.86
CA THR A 173 -14.52 5.53 -8.07
C THR A 173 -14.53 6.36 -6.79
N GLY A 174 -14.28 5.72 -5.65
CA GLY A 174 -14.33 6.32 -4.32
C GLY A 174 -12.95 6.56 -3.70
N TRP A 175 -12.85 6.25 -2.41
CA TRP A 175 -11.65 6.46 -1.62
C TRP A 175 -10.55 5.43 -1.86
N PHE A 176 -10.90 4.18 -2.22
CA PHE A 176 -9.92 3.14 -2.49
C PHE A 176 -9.11 3.40 -3.78
N PHE A 177 -9.54 4.32 -4.65
CA PHE A 177 -8.84 4.72 -5.87
C PHE A 177 -7.36 5.02 -5.63
N ASP A 178 -7.06 5.76 -4.56
CA ASP A 178 -5.68 6.11 -4.21
C ASP A 178 -4.81 4.88 -3.97
N THR A 179 -5.33 3.94 -3.19
CA THR A 179 -4.65 2.67 -2.92
C THR A 179 -4.48 1.83 -4.19
N GLU A 180 -5.53 1.76 -5.00
CA GLU A 180 -5.51 1.02 -6.27
C GLU A 180 -4.45 1.57 -7.22
N LEU A 181 -4.39 2.89 -7.40
CA LEU A 181 -3.41 3.55 -8.26
C LEU A 181 -1.97 3.30 -7.77
N LEU A 182 -1.72 3.38 -6.47
CA LEU A 182 -0.38 3.14 -5.91
C LEU A 182 0.05 1.68 -6.06
N ILE A 183 -0.84 0.72 -5.83
CA ILE A 183 -0.54 -0.71 -6.03
C ILE A 183 -0.25 -1.00 -7.51
N LEU A 184 -1.03 -0.42 -8.43
CA LEU A 184 -0.80 -0.56 -9.87
C LEU A 184 0.54 0.07 -10.27
N SER A 185 0.89 1.24 -9.70
CA SER A 185 2.18 1.90 -9.92
C SER A 185 3.36 1.03 -9.49
N GLU A 186 3.32 0.44 -8.29
CA GLU A 186 4.36 -0.50 -7.83
C GLU A 186 4.46 -1.75 -8.71
N ARG A 187 3.31 -2.29 -9.15
CA ARG A 187 3.27 -3.47 -10.03
C ARG A 187 3.81 -3.18 -11.42
N ALA A 188 3.63 -1.95 -11.90
CA ALA A 188 4.21 -1.47 -13.16
C ALA A 188 5.73 -1.22 -13.06
N GLY A 189 6.33 -1.33 -11.88
CA GLY A 189 7.74 -1.04 -11.64
C GLY A 189 8.06 0.45 -11.55
N LEU A 190 7.06 1.31 -11.33
CA LEU A 190 7.26 2.74 -11.19
C LEU A 190 7.90 3.09 -9.86
N ARG A 191 8.73 4.14 -9.85
CA ARG A 191 9.35 4.67 -8.64
C ARG A 191 8.39 5.62 -7.93
N ILE A 192 8.06 5.28 -6.67
CA ILE A 192 7.26 6.12 -5.79
C ILE A 192 8.21 6.88 -4.87
N HIS A 193 8.12 8.21 -4.90
CA HIS A 193 8.81 9.10 -3.99
C HIS A 193 7.91 9.45 -2.81
N GLU A 194 8.42 9.33 -1.59
CA GLU A 194 7.66 9.62 -0.37
C GLU A 194 8.20 10.89 0.30
N VAL A 195 7.34 11.87 0.49
CA VAL A 195 7.65 13.14 1.12
C VAL A 195 7.04 13.17 2.52
N PRO A 196 7.84 13.22 3.60
CA PRO A 196 7.31 13.48 4.93
C PRO A 196 6.56 14.80 4.95
N VAL A 197 5.33 14.80 5.45
CA VAL A 197 4.49 16.01 5.45
C VAL A 197 4.10 16.44 6.86
N ASP A 198 4.07 17.74 7.08
CA ASP A 198 3.40 18.32 8.23
C ASP A 198 1.90 18.31 7.96
N TRP A 199 1.14 17.73 8.88
CA TRP A 199 -0.29 17.48 8.74
C TRP A 199 -1.04 17.91 10.00
N VAL A 200 -2.07 18.72 9.81
CA VAL A 200 -2.99 19.10 10.88
C VAL A 200 -4.39 18.59 10.48
N ASP A 201 -4.94 17.71 11.31
CA ASP A 201 -6.24 17.08 11.06
C ASP A 201 -7.37 18.11 11.20
N ASP A 202 -8.29 18.13 10.24
CA ASP A 202 -9.51 18.91 10.36
C ASP A 202 -10.49 18.22 11.32
N SER A 203 -10.95 18.97 12.34
CA SER A 203 -11.91 18.50 13.33
C SER A 203 -13.30 18.25 12.73
N ASP A 204 -13.66 18.91 11.63
CA ASP A 204 -14.99 18.87 11.00
C ASP A 204 -15.13 17.79 9.91
N SER A 205 -14.20 16.85 9.84
CA SER A 205 -14.23 15.78 8.85
C SER A 205 -15.52 14.95 8.91
N ARG A 206 -16.23 14.92 7.78
CA ARG A 206 -17.51 14.23 7.58
C ARG A 206 -17.39 12.81 7.03
N VAL A 207 -16.20 12.20 7.06
CA VAL A 207 -15.97 10.86 6.51
C VAL A 207 -16.61 9.81 7.42
N ASP A 208 -17.53 9.02 6.89
CA ASP A 208 -18.03 7.82 7.57
C ASP A 208 -16.93 6.74 7.60
N ILE A 209 -16.31 6.59 8.76
CA ILE A 209 -15.19 5.68 8.98
C ILE A 209 -15.59 4.23 8.70
N VAL A 210 -16.79 3.80 9.10
CA VAL A 210 -17.22 2.41 8.96
C VAL A 210 -17.51 2.08 7.51
N ALA A 211 -18.27 2.93 6.81
CA ALA A 211 -18.58 2.76 5.40
C ALA A 211 -17.30 2.75 4.54
N THR A 212 -16.37 3.69 4.83
CA THR A 212 -15.07 3.78 4.15
C THR A 212 -14.22 2.54 4.40
N ALA A 213 -14.11 2.06 5.64
CA ALA A 213 -13.35 0.86 5.97
C ALA A 213 -13.91 -0.40 5.26
N LEU A 214 -15.24 -0.53 5.18
CA LEU A 214 -15.88 -1.63 4.44
C LEU A 214 -15.62 -1.55 2.93
N ALA A 215 -15.66 -0.34 2.36
CA ALA A 215 -15.33 -0.11 0.95
C ALA A 215 -13.86 -0.45 0.66
N ASP A 216 -12.94 -0.02 1.53
CA ASP A 216 -11.52 -0.33 1.45
C ASP A 216 -11.25 -1.83 1.52
N LEU A 217 -11.89 -2.55 2.45
CA LEU A 217 -11.77 -4.01 2.57
C LEU A 217 -12.28 -4.75 1.32
N ARG A 218 -13.41 -4.29 0.75
CA ARG A 218 -13.92 -4.82 -0.53
C ARG A 218 -12.94 -4.55 -1.68
N GLY A 219 -12.37 -3.35 -1.73
CA GLY A 219 -11.34 -2.97 -2.70
C GLY A 219 -10.09 -3.85 -2.60
N ILE A 220 -9.59 -4.07 -1.39
CA ILE A 220 -8.45 -4.96 -1.12
C ILE A 220 -8.75 -6.39 -1.58
N ALA A 221 -9.92 -6.93 -1.22
CA ALA A 221 -10.34 -8.28 -1.60
C ALA A 221 -10.46 -8.43 -3.12
N ARG A 222 -11.14 -7.48 -3.79
CA ARG A 222 -11.27 -7.41 -5.25
C ARG A 222 -9.91 -7.39 -5.92
N MET A 223 -9.05 -6.44 -5.54
CA MET A 223 -7.74 -6.27 -6.15
C MET A 223 -6.83 -7.49 -5.91
N GLY A 224 -6.84 -8.05 -4.70
CA GLY A 224 -6.11 -9.27 -4.37
C GLY A 224 -6.56 -10.46 -5.22
N TRP A 225 -7.86 -10.60 -5.46
CA TRP A 225 -8.44 -11.62 -6.32
C TRP A 225 -8.04 -11.43 -7.79
N GLU A 226 -8.20 -10.22 -8.32
CA GLU A 226 -7.86 -9.86 -9.70
C GLU A 226 -6.36 -10.06 -10.00
N LEU A 227 -5.49 -9.62 -9.10
CA LEU A 227 -4.05 -9.83 -9.21
C LEU A 227 -3.67 -11.31 -9.11
N SER A 228 -4.35 -12.10 -8.26
CA SER A 228 -4.07 -13.53 -8.10
C SER A 228 -4.46 -14.35 -9.32
N ARG A 229 -5.48 -13.91 -10.06
CA ARG A 229 -5.97 -14.53 -11.30
C ARG A 229 -5.27 -14.02 -12.56
N GLY A 230 -4.48 -12.94 -12.45
CA GLY A 230 -3.89 -12.29 -13.62
C GLY A 230 -4.89 -11.56 -14.52
N THR A 231 -6.09 -11.24 -13.96
CA THR A 231 -7.14 -10.55 -14.71
C THR A 231 -6.75 -9.11 -15.05
N ILE A 232 -5.96 -8.46 -14.17
CA ILE A 232 -5.36 -7.17 -14.44
C ILE A 232 -3.95 -7.42 -14.99
N GLN A 233 -3.76 -7.12 -16.27
CA GLN A 233 -2.46 -7.13 -16.91
C GLN A 233 -1.82 -5.76 -16.73
N VAL A 234 -1.04 -5.61 -15.67
CA VAL A 234 -0.28 -4.38 -15.44
C VAL A 234 0.95 -4.39 -16.34
N PRO A 235 1.08 -3.46 -17.29
CA PRO A 235 2.26 -3.39 -18.15
C PRO A 235 3.49 -3.04 -17.28
N ARG A 236 4.61 -3.69 -17.52
CA ARG A 236 5.89 -3.27 -16.94
C ARG A 236 6.37 -2.04 -17.68
N LEU A 237 6.34 -0.90 -17.03
CA LEU A 237 6.69 0.41 -17.60
C LEU A 237 8.14 0.79 -17.32
N ARG A 238 8.84 -0.02 -16.54
CA ARG A 238 10.25 0.14 -16.21
C ARG A 238 10.87 -1.20 -15.87
N ASP A 239 12.12 -1.40 -16.29
CA ASP A 239 12.90 -2.55 -15.85
C ASP A 239 13.15 -2.46 -14.35
N ALA A 240 12.91 -3.58 -13.64
CA ALA A 240 13.15 -3.64 -12.23
C ALA A 240 14.65 -3.44 -11.97
N SER A 241 15.00 -2.37 -11.26
CA SER A 241 16.35 -2.24 -10.71
C SER A 241 16.62 -3.40 -9.73
N PRO A 242 17.87 -3.89 -9.60
CA PRO A 242 18.21 -4.85 -8.56
C PRO A 242 17.82 -4.39 -7.13
N ALA A 243 17.77 -3.06 -6.90
CA ALA A 243 17.26 -2.46 -5.67
C ALA A 243 15.73 -2.61 -5.50
N ASP A 244 14.99 -2.82 -6.60
CA ASP A 244 13.54 -2.99 -6.62
C ASP A 244 13.14 -4.49 -6.54
N ALA A 245 14.11 -5.40 -6.47
CA ALA A 245 13.84 -6.81 -6.29
C ALA A 245 12.99 -7.02 -5.03
N PRO A 246 11.90 -7.82 -5.09
CA PRO A 246 11.12 -8.12 -3.92
C PRO A 246 12.06 -8.70 -2.87
N ALA A 247 12.05 -8.10 -1.66
CA ALA A 247 12.79 -8.63 -0.54
C ALA A 247 12.52 -10.14 -0.43
N PRO A 248 13.54 -10.98 -0.19
CA PRO A 248 13.38 -12.42 -0.19
C PRO A 248 12.20 -12.80 0.70
N ALA A 249 11.42 -13.80 0.26
CA ALA A 249 10.16 -14.26 0.89
C ALA A 249 10.37 -14.88 2.28
N GLY A 250 11.09 -14.20 3.17
CA GLY A 250 11.51 -14.63 4.49
C GLY A 250 11.29 -13.60 5.60
N ASP A 251 10.64 -12.47 5.31
CA ASP A 251 10.46 -11.39 6.27
C ASP A 251 9.48 -11.84 7.37
N LEU A 252 10.00 -12.18 8.54
CA LEU A 252 9.24 -12.63 9.70
C LEU A 252 8.06 -11.72 10.04
N PRO A 253 8.20 -10.37 10.03
CA PRO A 253 7.10 -9.47 10.29
C PRO A 253 5.95 -9.62 9.29
N ARG A 254 6.25 -9.74 8.00
CA ARG A 254 5.21 -9.91 6.95
C ARG A 254 4.46 -11.23 7.07
N GLN A 255 5.17 -12.32 7.39
CA GLN A 255 4.54 -13.62 7.62
C GLN A 255 3.64 -13.57 8.86
N LEU A 256 4.10 -12.94 9.94
CA LEU A 256 3.33 -12.78 11.17
C LEU A 256 2.06 -11.95 10.93
N ILE A 257 2.16 -10.83 10.22
CA ILE A 257 1.02 -9.99 9.90
C ILE A 257 0.00 -10.76 9.04
N ARG A 258 0.43 -11.46 8.00
CA ARG A 258 -0.45 -12.31 7.17
C ARG A 258 -1.13 -13.38 8.00
N PHE A 259 -0.40 -14.00 8.92
CA PHE A 259 -0.93 -15.01 9.82
C PHE A 259 -2.02 -14.44 10.74
N ILE A 260 -1.81 -13.24 11.31
CA ILE A 260 -2.80 -12.55 12.14
C ILE A 260 -4.04 -12.19 11.34
N VAL A 261 -3.89 -11.63 10.13
CA VAL A 261 -5.00 -11.28 9.24
C VAL A 261 -5.83 -12.51 8.90
N VAL A 262 -5.19 -13.61 8.54
CA VAL A 262 -5.87 -14.89 8.28
C VAL A 262 -6.56 -15.41 9.53
N GLY A 263 -5.97 -15.25 10.69
CA GLY A 263 -6.55 -15.62 11.98
C GLY A 263 -7.84 -14.84 12.29
N VAL A 264 -7.82 -13.52 12.13
CA VAL A 264 -9.01 -12.65 12.32
C VAL A 264 -10.11 -13.01 11.34
N ALA A 265 -9.78 -13.15 10.05
CA ALA A 265 -10.74 -13.55 9.00
C ALA A 265 -11.37 -14.92 9.29
N SER A 266 -10.58 -15.88 9.77
CA SER A 266 -11.06 -17.21 10.17
C SER A 266 -11.99 -17.16 11.37
N THR A 267 -11.73 -16.27 12.35
CA THR A 267 -12.61 -16.08 13.51
C THR A 267 -13.94 -15.49 13.10
N LEU A 268 -13.94 -14.48 12.22
CA LEU A 268 -15.19 -13.93 11.68
C LEU A 268 -15.97 -14.97 10.87
N ALA A 269 -15.29 -15.74 10.02
CA ALA A 269 -15.91 -16.82 9.27
C ALA A 269 -16.51 -17.90 10.19
N TYR A 270 -15.83 -18.23 11.29
CA TYR A 270 -16.35 -19.14 12.30
C TYR A 270 -17.65 -18.62 12.92
N LEU A 271 -17.68 -17.35 13.34
CA LEU A 271 -18.87 -16.75 13.95
C LEU A 271 -20.04 -16.74 12.98
N LEU A 272 -19.82 -16.33 11.73
CA LEU A 272 -20.86 -16.32 10.70
C LEU A 272 -21.40 -17.72 10.42
N LEU A 273 -20.49 -18.69 10.26
CA LEU A 273 -20.87 -20.08 10.02
C LEU A 273 -21.61 -20.69 11.20
N TYR A 274 -21.16 -20.41 12.44
CA TYR A 274 -21.84 -20.83 13.66
C TYR A 274 -23.27 -20.30 13.73
N VAL A 275 -23.46 -19.00 13.51
CA VAL A 275 -24.80 -18.38 13.53
C VAL A 275 -25.69 -19.00 12.45
N ALA A 276 -25.17 -19.21 11.23
CA ALA A 276 -25.91 -19.82 10.14
C ALA A 276 -26.30 -21.28 10.45
N LEU A 277 -25.39 -22.10 10.98
CA LEU A 277 -25.66 -23.49 11.32
C LEU A 277 -26.53 -23.66 12.56
N ARG A 278 -26.53 -22.66 13.45
CA ARG A 278 -27.32 -22.68 14.68
C ARG A 278 -28.83 -22.70 14.42
N SER A 279 -29.27 -22.22 13.28
CA SER A 279 -30.67 -22.32 12.83
C SER A 279 -31.02 -23.70 12.32
N LEU A 280 -30.04 -24.55 11.96
CA LEU A 280 -30.25 -25.85 11.33
C LEU A 280 -29.95 -27.03 12.27
N MET A 281 -29.14 -26.83 13.32
CA MET A 281 -28.68 -27.91 14.19
C MET A 281 -28.43 -27.48 15.62
N ALA A 282 -28.22 -28.45 16.54
CA ALA A 282 -27.91 -28.20 17.92
C ALA A 282 -26.61 -27.38 18.12
N ALA A 283 -26.51 -26.54 19.18
CA ALA A 283 -25.41 -25.63 19.41
C ALA A 283 -24.03 -26.30 19.38
N GLN A 284 -23.89 -27.45 20.02
CA GLN A 284 -22.64 -28.19 20.09
C GLN A 284 -22.19 -28.71 18.71
N LEU A 285 -23.12 -29.20 17.89
CA LEU A 285 -22.84 -29.68 16.55
C LEU A 285 -22.51 -28.52 15.60
N ALA A 286 -23.25 -27.40 15.67
CA ALA A 286 -22.96 -26.18 14.92
C ALA A 286 -21.56 -25.65 15.26
N ASN A 287 -21.19 -25.64 16.54
CA ASN A 287 -19.86 -25.25 17.00
C ASN A 287 -18.76 -26.17 16.45
N ALA A 288 -18.93 -27.47 16.56
CA ALA A 288 -17.95 -28.47 16.10
C ALA A 288 -17.71 -28.37 14.58
N VAL A 289 -18.79 -28.28 13.80
CA VAL A 289 -18.73 -28.14 12.33
C VAL A 289 -18.07 -26.81 11.95
N SER A 290 -18.46 -25.70 12.57
CA SER A 290 -17.89 -24.38 12.28
C SER A 290 -16.40 -24.32 12.60
N LEU A 291 -15.98 -24.88 13.74
CA LEU A 291 -14.56 -24.98 14.14
C LEU A 291 -13.76 -25.84 13.15
N LEU A 292 -14.29 -26.99 12.76
CA LEU A 292 -13.60 -27.90 11.84
C LEU A 292 -13.42 -27.25 10.46
N VAL A 293 -14.49 -26.70 9.89
CA VAL A 293 -14.46 -26.05 8.57
C VAL A 293 -13.50 -24.87 8.56
N THR A 294 -13.56 -24.03 9.59
CA THR A 294 -12.69 -22.85 9.66
C THR A 294 -11.24 -23.21 9.96
N ALA A 295 -10.96 -24.26 10.73
CA ALA A 295 -9.59 -24.74 10.97
C ALA A 295 -8.95 -25.28 9.67
N ILE A 296 -9.71 -26.03 8.87
CA ILE A 296 -9.27 -26.51 7.54
C ILE A 296 -9.01 -25.33 6.62
N GLY A 297 -9.95 -24.38 6.52
CA GLY A 297 -9.82 -23.16 5.72
C GLY A 297 -8.62 -22.32 6.14
N ASN A 298 -8.47 -22.08 7.42
CA ASN A 298 -7.34 -21.33 7.99
C ASN A 298 -5.97 -21.94 7.63
N THR A 299 -5.86 -23.27 7.73
CA THR A 299 -4.62 -23.97 7.36
C THR A 299 -4.35 -23.85 5.86
N ALA A 300 -5.37 -24.01 5.01
CA ALA A 300 -5.24 -23.90 3.56
C ALA A 300 -4.85 -22.47 3.12
N VAL A 301 -5.47 -21.45 3.71
CA VAL A 301 -5.19 -20.04 3.43
C VAL A 301 -3.78 -19.68 3.91
N ASN A 302 -3.41 -20.04 5.14
CA ASN A 302 -2.05 -19.80 5.66
C ASN A 302 -0.98 -20.47 4.79
N ARG A 303 -1.21 -21.72 4.36
CA ARG A 303 -0.30 -22.42 3.46
C ARG A 303 0.00 -21.61 2.20
N ARG A 304 -1.03 -21.05 1.57
CA ARG A 304 -0.90 -20.32 0.30
C ARG A 304 -0.44 -18.87 0.48
N PHE A 305 -1.07 -18.13 1.42
CA PHE A 305 -0.85 -16.68 1.58
C PHE A 305 0.30 -16.34 2.53
N THR A 306 0.40 -17.04 3.66
CA THR A 306 1.41 -16.72 4.66
C THR A 306 2.76 -17.36 4.32
N PHE A 307 2.73 -18.60 3.83
CA PHE A 307 3.95 -19.38 3.58
C PHE A 307 4.25 -19.62 2.10
N GLY A 308 3.42 -19.12 1.18
CA GLY A 308 3.68 -19.13 -0.27
C GLY A 308 3.72 -20.51 -0.94
N ILE A 309 3.24 -21.58 -0.27
CA ILE A 309 3.31 -22.95 -0.76
C ILE A 309 2.20 -23.17 -1.80
N ARG A 310 2.60 -23.30 -3.07
CA ARG A 310 1.71 -23.62 -4.21
C ARG A 310 1.87 -25.08 -4.59
N GLY A 311 0.77 -25.73 -5.00
CA GLY A 311 0.75 -27.16 -5.40
C GLY A 311 -0.08 -28.04 -4.47
N ARG A 312 -0.43 -29.25 -4.93
CA ARG A 312 -1.25 -30.24 -4.18
C ARG A 312 -0.42 -31.26 -3.39
N THR A 313 0.85 -31.34 -3.65
CA THR A 313 1.77 -32.23 -2.93
C THR A 313 1.76 -31.91 -1.44
N ASP A 314 1.67 -32.92 -0.60
CA ASP A 314 1.66 -32.85 0.88
C ASP A 314 0.47 -32.07 1.51
N SER A 315 -0.60 -31.78 0.76
CA SER A 315 -1.73 -31.00 1.26
C SER A 315 -2.40 -31.66 2.47
N ALA A 316 -2.66 -32.98 2.41
CA ALA A 316 -3.28 -33.74 3.50
C ALA A 316 -2.38 -33.74 4.76
N ARG A 317 -1.08 -33.89 4.59
CA ARG A 317 -0.10 -33.87 5.68
C ARG A 317 -0.02 -32.48 6.34
N HIS A 318 -0.09 -31.42 5.56
CA HIS A 318 -0.15 -30.04 6.08
C HIS A 318 -1.45 -29.76 6.83
N GLN A 319 -2.60 -30.31 6.36
CA GLN A 319 -3.88 -30.20 7.06
C GLN A 319 -3.87 -30.94 8.40
N ALA A 320 -3.39 -32.18 8.42
CA ALA A 320 -3.27 -32.95 9.66
C ALA A 320 -2.40 -32.24 10.70
N ARG A 321 -1.23 -31.73 10.28
CA ARG A 321 -0.35 -30.94 11.15
C ARG A 321 -0.98 -29.60 11.58
N GLY A 322 -1.76 -28.97 10.71
CA GLY A 322 -2.51 -27.75 11.03
C GLY A 322 -3.57 -27.99 12.11
N LEU A 323 -4.29 -29.11 12.06
CA LEU A 323 -5.22 -29.52 13.11
C LEU A 323 -4.54 -29.79 14.44
N ILE A 324 -3.36 -30.42 14.44
CA ILE A 324 -2.55 -30.61 15.66
C ILE A 324 -2.14 -29.25 16.24
N ALA A 325 -1.66 -28.32 15.40
CA ALA A 325 -1.29 -26.98 15.84
C ALA A 325 -2.52 -26.16 16.37
N PHE A 326 -3.70 -26.43 15.85
CA PHE A 326 -4.96 -25.89 16.39
C PHE A 326 -5.27 -26.50 17.77
N GLY A 327 -5.17 -27.82 17.90
CA GLY A 327 -5.40 -28.54 19.15
C GLY A 327 -4.46 -28.11 20.27
N THR A 328 -3.17 -27.86 19.98
CA THR A 328 -2.23 -27.33 20.98
C THR A 328 -2.64 -25.93 21.49
N GLY A 329 -3.18 -25.08 20.63
CA GLY A 329 -3.70 -23.78 21.04
C GLY A 329 -4.94 -23.90 21.94
N LEU A 330 -5.85 -24.82 21.61
CA LEU A 330 -7.02 -25.08 22.42
C LEU A 330 -6.65 -25.66 23.80
N LEU A 331 -5.72 -26.60 23.85
CA LEU A 331 -5.22 -27.14 25.10
C LEU A 331 -4.59 -26.08 25.98
N LEU A 332 -3.80 -25.17 25.41
CA LEU A 332 -3.13 -24.11 26.15
C LEU A 332 -4.15 -23.13 26.79
N THR A 333 -5.16 -22.72 26.01
CA THR A 333 -6.19 -21.81 26.54
C THR A 333 -7.07 -22.49 27.59
N SER A 334 -7.44 -23.76 27.41
CA SER A 334 -8.19 -24.55 28.38
C SER A 334 -7.41 -24.79 29.68
N ALA A 335 -6.12 -25.12 29.55
CA ALA A 335 -5.24 -25.30 30.71
C ALA A 335 -5.07 -24.01 31.52
N ALA A 336 -4.89 -22.87 30.84
CA ALA A 336 -4.79 -21.57 31.51
C ALA A 336 -6.05 -21.21 32.29
N LEU A 337 -7.23 -21.48 31.73
CA LEU A 337 -8.51 -21.25 32.40
C LEU A 337 -8.70 -22.21 33.59
N ALA A 338 -8.37 -23.50 33.42
CA ALA A 338 -8.40 -24.49 34.50
C ALA A 338 -7.47 -24.08 35.65
N ALA A 339 -6.24 -23.65 35.34
CA ALA A 339 -5.29 -23.18 36.35
C ALA A 339 -5.83 -21.97 37.13
N LEU A 340 -6.50 -21.01 36.46
CA LEU A 340 -7.15 -19.88 37.12
C LEU A 340 -8.20 -20.35 38.14
N HIS A 341 -9.05 -21.32 37.75
CA HIS A 341 -10.10 -21.84 38.63
C HIS A 341 -9.54 -22.69 39.80
N MET A 342 -8.36 -23.29 39.64
CA MET A 342 -7.65 -23.96 40.75
C MET A 342 -7.08 -22.98 41.75
N ILE A 343 -6.65 -21.79 41.32
CA ILE A 343 -6.09 -20.74 42.19
C ILE A 343 -7.20 -19.95 42.89
N SER A 344 -8.34 -19.74 42.21
CA SER A 344 -9.47 -18.98 42.73
C SER A 344 -10.78 -19.69 42.42
N ALA A 345 -11.50 -20.11 43.47
CA ALA A 345 -12.78 -20.82 43.33
C ALA A 345 -13.87 -19.95 42.64
N ARG A 346 -13.74 -18.63 42.68
CA ARG A 346 -14.67 -17.65 42.03
C ARG A 346 -13.86 -16.50 41.42
N PRO A 347 -13.17 -16.70 40.32
CA PRO A 347 -12.45 -15.62 39.68
C PRO A 347 -13.40 -14.53 39.17
N SER A 348 -12.95 -13.28 39.22
CA SER A 348 -13.73 -12.19 38.63
C SER A 348 -13.77 -12.36 37.10
N ARG A 349 -14.86 -11.89 36.45
CA ARG A 349 -14.98 -11.91 34.98
C ARG A 349 -13.81 -11.21 34.30
N ALA A 350 -13.27 -10.14 34.88
CA ALA A 350 -12.10 -9.43 34.37
C ALA A 350 -10.85 -10.31 34.41
N ALA A 351 -10.63 -11.10 35.48
CA ALA A 351 -9.50 -12.02 35.58
C ALA A 351 -9.61 -13.16 34.53
N GLU A 352 -10.81 -13.74 34.34
CA GLU A 352 -11.04 -14.77 33.31
C GLU A 352 -10.73 -14.22 31.92
N VAL A 353 -11.26 -13.04 31.56
CA VAL A 353 -11.01 -12.40 30.25
C VAL A 353 -9.52 -12.11 30.08
N THR A 354 -8.84 -11.59 31.07
CA THR A 354 -7.39 -11.28 31.00
C THR A 354 -6.57 -12.54 30.76
N VAL A 355 -6.85 -13.63 31.50
CA VAL A 355 -6.15 -14.92 31.33
C VAL A 355 -6.43 -15.51 29.96
N LEU A 356 -7.69 -15.47 29.49
CA LEU A 356 -8.04 -15.99 28.16
C LEU A 356 -7.38 -15.17 27.03
N VAL A 357 -7.36 -13.86 27.13
CA VAL A 357 -6.69 -13.00 26.13
C VAL A 357 -5.19 -13.29 26.10
N THR A 358 -4.55 -13.35 27.28
CA THR A 358 -3.11 -13.63 27.39
C THR A 358 -2.77 -15.02 26.84
N ALA A 359 -3.53 -16.04 27.25
CA ALA A 359 -3.35 -17.41 26.79
C ALA A 359 -3.57 -17.53 25.28
N ASN A 360 -4.54 -16.79 24.71
CA ASN A 360 -4.80 -16.80 23.28
C ASN A 360 -3.69 -16.10 22.48
N LEU A 361 -3.10 -15.03 22.98
CA LEU A 361 -1.93 -14.38 22.41
C LEU A 361 -0.73 -15.33 22.38
N VAL A 362 -0.45 -16.02 23.49
CA VAL A 362 0.62 -17.05 23.57
C VAL A 362 0.33 -18.19 22.61
N ALA A 363 -0.90 -18.73 22.59
CA ALA A 363 -1.31 -19.79 21.68
C ALA A 363 -1.16 -19.38 20.19
N THR A 364 -1.41 -18.12 19.87
CA THR A 364 -1.21 -17.58 18.53
C THR A 364 0.26 -17.56 18.14
N GLY A 365 1.14 -17.14 19.05
CA GLY A 365 2.59 -17.19 18.86
C GLY A 365 3.12 -18.62 18.67
N VAL A 366 2.66 -19.55 19.53
CA VAL A 366 3.00 -20.98 19.43
C VAL A 366 2.53 -21.55 18.08
N ARG A 367 1.29 -21.29 17.67
CA ARG A 367 0.75 -21.72 16.37
C ARG A 367 1.57 -21.21 15.20
N PHE A 368 1.93 -19.92 15.23
CA PHE A 368 2.78 -19.34 14.21
C PHE A 368 4.15 -20.02 14.13
N ALA A 369 4.78 -20.26 15.27
CA ALA A 369 6.06 -20.95 15.35
C ALA A 369 5.98 -22.40 14.83
N LEU A 370 4.90 -23.13 15.20
CA LEU A 370 4.62 -24.49 14.70
C LEU A 370 4.41 -24.48 13.18
N TYR A 371 3.61 -23.54 12.65
CA TYR A 371 3.38 -23.43 11.21
C TYR A 371 4.70 -23.17 10.47
N ARG A 372 5.52 -22.27 10.95
CA ARG A 372 6.79 -21.92 10.32
C ARG A 372 7.84 -23.03 10.39
N ARG A 373 8.02 -23.65 11.56
CA ARG A 373 9.11 -24.61 11.80
C ARG A 373 8.77 -26.04 11.48
N TRP A 374 7.50 -26.43 11.55
CA TRP A 374 7.09 -27.82 11.47
C TRP A 374 6.07 -28.12 10.38
N VAL A 375 4.99 -27.32 10.26
CA VAL A 375 3.91 -27.57 9.30
C VAL A 375 4.37 -27.29 7.87
N PHE A 376 4.98 -26.14 7.63
CA PHE A 376 5.38 -25.63 6.31
C PHE A 376 6.90 -25.56 6.11
N ARG A 377 7.63 -26.47 6.71
CA ARG A 377 9.10 -26.53 6.55
C ARG A 377 9.42 -26.81 5.08
N HIS A 378 10.06 -25.86 4.38
CA HIS A 378 10.65 -26.12 3.08
C HIS A 378 11.77 -27.14 3.26
N LYS A 379 11.66 -28.30 2.58
CA LYS A 379 12.86 -29.06 2.25
C LYS A 379 13.62 -28.18 1.26
N ALA A 380 14.84 -27.76 1.62
CA ALA A 380 15.75 -27.23 0.64
C ALA A 380 15.83 -28.24 -0.52
N PRO A 381 15.75 -27.80 -1.80
CA PRO A 381 16.03 -28.69 -2.89
C PRO A 381 17.40 -29.35 -2.61
N PRO A 382 17.58 -30.65 -2.91
CA PRO A 382 18.89 -31.26 -2.82
C PRO A 382 19.85 -30.35 -3.59
N ALA A 383 21.00 -30.03 -2.97
CA ALA A 383 22.03 -29.24 -3.60
C ALA A 383 22.22 -29.82 -5.01
N ALA A 384 21.92 -29.00 -6.02
CA ALA A 384 22.20 -29.37 -7.41
C ALA A 384 23.67 -29.79 -7.41
N GLY A 385 23.89 -31.04 -7.79
CA GLY A 385 25.24 -31.62 -7.78
C GLY A 385 26.20 -30.61 -8.39
N GLN A 386 27.33 -30.41 -7.73
CA GLN A 386 28.38 -29.56 -8.27
C GLN A 386 28.53 -29.89 -9.74
N PRO A 387 28.48 -28.92 -10.66
CA PRO A 387 28.77 -29.20 -12.05
C PRO A 387 30.14 -29.86 -12.10
N ALA A 388 30.22 -31.00 -12.78
CA ALA A 388 31.45 -31.68 -13.00
C ALA A 388 32.53 -30.68 -13.49
N PRO A 389 33.77 -30.76 -12.99
CA PRO A 389 34.81 -29.82 -13.38
C PRO A 389 34.88 -29.82 -14.93
N VAL A 390 34.66 -28.66 -15.51
CA VAL A 390 34.77 -28.43 -16.95
C VAL A 390 36.21 -28.81 -17.31
N PRO A 391 36.45 -29.76 -18.22
CA PRO A 391 37.80 -30.08 -18.65
C PRO A 391 38.43 -28.81 -19.21
N THR A 392 39.49 -28.33 -18.57
CA THR A 392 40.32 -27.24 -19.05
C THR A 392 41.06 -27.71 -20.30
N ASN A 393 40.47 -27.49 -21.48
CA ASN A 393 41.24 -27.57 -22.72
C ASN A 393 42.29 -26.44 -22.66
N PRO A 394 43.56 -26.75 -22.96
CA PRO A 394 44.59 -25.72 -23.00
C PRO A 394 44.23 -24.70 -24.10
N VAL A 395 44.16 -23.42 -23.69
CA VAL A 395 43.98 -22.31 -24.61
C VAL A 395 45.12 -22.31 -25.62
N PRO A 396 44.85 -22.36 -26.95
CA PRO A 396 45.91 -22.22 -27.92
C PRO A 396 46.47 -20.81 -27.82
N THR A 397 47.75 -20.71 -27.51
CA THR A 397 48.54 -19.47 -27.56
C THR A 397 48.74 -19.09 -29.03
N ASN A 398 47.85 -18.22 -29.54
CA ASN A 398 48.12 -17.52 -30.79
C ASN A 398 49.02 -16.32 -30.47
N PRO A 399 50.15 -16.16 -31.15
CA PRO A 399 50.97 -14.95 -31.02
C PRO A 399 50.20 -13.77 -31.67
N VAL A 400 49.76 -12.82 -30.84
CA VAL A 400 49.24 -11.55 -31.33
C VAL A 400 50.37 -10.77 -31.99
N LEU A 401 50.32 -10.67 -33.30
CA LEU A 401 51.12 -9.72 -34.04
C LEU A 401 50.83 -8.30 -33.59
N ALA A 402 51.79 -7.67 -32.97
CA ALA A 402 51.77 -6.27 -32.60
C ALA A 402 51.72 -5.42 -33.89
N ASN A 403 50.60 -4.77 -34.16
CA ASN A 403 50.57 -3.70 -35.16
C ASN A 403 51.13 -2.43 -34.50
N PRO A 404 52.09 -1.73 -35.16
CA PRO A 404 52.62 -0.49 -34.66
C PRO A 404 51.58 0.64 -34.78
N VAL A 405 51.41 1.39 -33.70
CA VAL A 405 50.61 2.63 -33.64
C VAL A 405 51.25 3.68 -34.54
N PRO A 406 50.51 4.38 -35.41
CA PRO A 406 51.06 5.49 -36.20
C PRO A 406 51.35 6.69 -35.26
N ALA A 407 52.59 7.14 -35.25
CA ALA A 407 53.01 8.37 -34.63
C ALA A 407 52.69 9.55 -35.56
N ASP A 408 51.51 10.16 -35.41
CA ASP A 408 51.19 11.49 -35.94
C ASP A 408 49.93 12.06 -35.27
N LEU A 409 50.07 12.55 -34.05
CA LEU A 409 49.11 13.46 -33.44
C LEU A 409 49.90 14.72 -33.06
N LYS A 410 49.76 15.78 -33.85
CA LYS A 410 50.26 17.11 -33.54
C LYS A 410 49.56 17.69 -32.32
N PRO A 411 50.26 18.43 -31.41
CA PRO A 411 49.63 19.05 -30.26
C PRO A 411 48.72 20.20 -30.69
N VAL A 412 47.56 20.31 -30.09
CA VAL A 412 46.59 21.39 -30.23
C VAL A 412 47.15 22.63 -29.48
N PRO A 413 47.16 23.84 -30.12
CA PRO A 413 47.69 25.05 -29.47
C PRO A 413 46.76 25.52 -28.35
N SER A 414 47.35 25.85 -27.21
CA SER A 414 46.76 26.40 -26.00
C SER A 414 46.40 27.90 -26.07
N THR A 415 45.55 28.31 -27.04
CA THR A 415 45.14 29.71 -27.21
C THR A 415 43.61 29.88 -27.43
N LEU A 416 42.83 29.34 -26.52
CA LEU A 416 41.36 29.60 -26.48
C LEU A 416 40.75 29.59 -25.06
N LEU A 417 41.51 29.96 -24.05
CA LEU A 417 41.02 30.16 -22.68
C LEU A 417 41.44 31.54 -22.13
N GLN A 418 41.22 32.58 -22.93
CA GLN A 418 41.30 33.98 -22.43
C GLN A 418 40.38 34.83 -23.30
N ARG A 419 39.11 34.85 -22.98
CA ARG A 419 38.15 35.94 -23.18
C ARG A 419 36.80 35.52 -22.65
N GLU A 420 36.55 35.94 -21.46
CA GLU A 420 35.36 36.66 -21.02
C GLU A 420 35.41 36.81 -19.50
N GLY A 421 36.17 37.83 -19.10
CA GLY A 421 36.01 38.44 -17.80
C GLY A 421 34.84 39.43 -17.92
N ILE A 422 33.81 39.25 -17.09
CA ILE A 422 32.93 40.34 -16.69
C ILE A 422 32.86 40.32 -15.18
N ALA A 423 33.30 41.45 -14.64
CA ALA A 423 33.35 41.83 -13.25
C ALA A 423 31.93 42.19 -12.70
N ARG A 424 31.82 42.08 -11.38
CA ARG A 424 30.90 42.58 -10.36
C ARG A 424 29.67 41.76 -10.06
#